data_cfb9e1dc8f3e983e90acdffe4d15cb92
#
_entry.id   cfb9e1dc8f3e983e90acdffe4d15cb92
#
_cell.length_a   1.000
_cell.length_b   1.000
_cell.length_c   1.000
_cell.angle_alpha   90.00
_cell.angle_beta   90.00
_cell.angle_gamma   90.00
#
_symmetry.space_group_name_H-M   'P 1'
#
loop_
_entity.id
_entity.type
_entity.pdbx_description
1 polymer ?
#
loop_
_entity_poly.entity_id
_entity_poly.type
_entity_poly.pdbx_seq_one_letter_code
_entity_poly.pdbx_strand_id
1 'polypeptide(L)'
;MTSMGVANEPYDIVVSNPSGLNGTLEDAVDAGSAPTFATAANTVVKTAYLGASAPFSETTVAATDPDGSTVTHTISGGSLPTGLSLSSAGVITGTIGGSAQTYTFTVAASDGFNVTNRSFRFTTEQNPYVQSTGSTVLTVGDYKTHVFTSNGSFVVSNAGLPSGSNSVEYLVVAGGGSGASGDVGGGGGAGGVRENYPAPTTGGLPVSATTYPITIGGGGGGVPDGNRGNPGSNSVFSSITSAGGGGGGVNQAPPQNGKPGGCGGGSGWNPPASGGTGNQPPVSPPQGQPGGNNPPGTQAPAYIPGGGGGAAGAGRPGGYAGGYNGGDERGKGGMGKQIEPAFFGPTAPSYGSDTGPVGRYFGGGGGASSDNNQDAAAPGGSGGGGRGGRGPGSLGPESGQSNTGGGSGGAAAQTTANGGSGFVAIRYKYQ
;
A
#
# COMPACT_ATOMS: atom_id res chain seq x y z
N MET A 1 -64.72 26.52 -26.38
CA MET A 1 -63.91 26.25 -25.16
C MET A 1 -63.14 27.53 -24.90
N THR A 2 -63.52 28.27 -23.93
CA THR A 2 -62.78 29.45 -23.48
C THR A 2 -61.51 28.97 -22.75
N SER A 3 -60.36 29.53 -23.12
CA SER A 3 -59.09 29.25 -22.45
C SER A 3 -59.22 29.55 -20.95
N MET A 4 -59.01 28.55 -20.12
CA MET A 4 -58.87 28.77 -18.68
C MET A 4 -57.65 29.68 -18.44
N GLY A 5 -57.88 30.85 -17.93
CA GLY A 5 -56.81 31.76 -17.49
C GLY A 5 -56.17 31.18 -16.22
N VAL A 6 -54.86 31.18 -16.15
CA VAL A 6 -54.09 30.73 -14.99
C VAL A 6 -54.17 31.79 -13.88
N ALA A 7 -55.27 31.83 -13.15
CA ALA A 7 -55.39 32.53 -11.89
C ALA A 7 -55.87 31.52 -10.87
N ASN A 8 -55.32 31.53 -9.70
CA ASN A 8 -55.53 30.63 -8.54
C ASN A 8 -57.00 30.59 -8.03
N GLU A 9 -57.95 30.41 -8.92
CA GLU A 9 -59.37 30.35 -8.58
C GLU A 9 -59.90 28.99 -8.96
N PRO A 10 -60.61 28.29 -8.07
CA PRO A 10 -61.33 27.07 -8.41
C PRO A 10 -62.37 27.38 -9.51
N TYR A 11 -62.51 26.46 -10.45
CA TYR A 11 -63.46 26.62 -11.58
C TYR A 11 -64.75 25.87 -11.33
N ASP A 12 -65.87 26.53 -11.52
CA ASP A 12 -67.18 25.92 -11.45
C ASP A 12 -67.52 25.15 -12.73
N ILE A 13 -68.11 23.99 -12.58
CA ILE A 13 -68.69 23.26 -13.70
C ILE A 13 -70.19 23.59 -13.76
N VAL A 14 -70.59 24.29 -14.81
CA VAL A 14 -71.99 24.59 -15.06
C VAL A 14 -72.53 23.55 -16.05
N VAL A 15 -73.47 22.77 -15.64
CA VAL A 15 -74.21 21.80 -16.49
C VAL A 15 -75.59 22.42 -16.78
N SER A 16 -75.80 22.68 -18.06
CA SER A 16 -77.14 23.18 -18.54
C SER A 16 -77.87 22.06 -19.23
N ASN A 17 -79.13 21.81 -18.86
CA ASN A 17 -79.97 20.83 -19.54
C ASN A 17 -80.69 21.51 -20.74
N PRO A 18 -81.30 20.76 -21.67
CA PRO A 18 -82.01 21.37 -22.81
C PRO A 18 -83.22 22.27 -22.48
N SER A 19 -83.73 22.23 -21.25
CA SER A 19 -84.79 23.09 -20.78
C SER A 19 -84.25 24.39 -20.12
N GLY A 20 -82.95 24.65 -20.16
CA GLY A 20 -82.32 25.90 -19.65
C GLY A 20 -82.08 25.93 -18.14
N LEU A 21 -82.28 24.80 -17.42
CA LEU A 21 -81.89 24.69 -16.03
C LEU A 21 -80.37 24.41 -15.93
N ASN A 22 -79.72 25.26 -15.16
CA ASN A 22 -78.31 25.19 -14.88
C ASN A 22 -78.12 24.60 -13.48
N GLY A 23 -77.26 23.61 -13.35
CA GLY A 23 -76.65 23.18 -12.09
C GLY A 23 -75.20 23.56 -12.07
N THR A 24 -74.78 24.33 -11.08
CA THR A 24 -73.35 24.65 -10.88
C THR A 24 -72.78 23.71 -9.82
N LEU A 25 -71.68 23.10 -10.14
CA LEU A 25 -70.83 22.47 -9.17
C LEU A 25 -69.71 23.48 -8.89
N GLU A 26 -69.88 24.20 -7.78
CA GLU A 26 -68.92 25.22 -7.36
C GLU A 26 -67.60 24.57 -6.97
N ASP A 27 -66.48 25.25 -7.24
CA ASP A 27 -65.11 24.82 -6.94
C ASP A 27 -64.78 23.40 -7.46
N ALA A 28 -65.38 23.01 -8.59
CA ALA A 28 -65.26 21.63 -9.12
C ALA A 28 -63.88 21.31 -9.72
N VAL A 29 -63.10 22.31 -10.07
CA VAL A 29 -61.73 22.14 -10.58
C VAL A 29 -60.84 23.21 -9.99
N ASP A 30 -60.03 22.83 -9.03
CA ASP A 30 -58.96 23.64 -8.52
C ASP A 30 -57.65 23.28 -9.22
N ALA A 31 -57.06 24.23 -9.94
CA ALA A 31 -55.79 24.04 -10.60
C ALA A 31 -54.61 24.22 -9.63
N GLY A 32 -54.87 24.69 -8.41
CA GLY A 32 -53.83 24.88 -7.39
C GLY A 32 -52.77 25.89 -7.79
N SER A 33 -51.83 26.06 -6.91
CA SER A 33 -50.60 26.81 -7.14
C SER A 33 -49.55 25.98 -7.86
N ALA A 34 -48.74 26.57 -8.71
CA ALA A 34 -47.67 25.84 -9.38
C ALA A 34 -46.51 25.46 -8.39
N PRO A 35 -45.89 24.32 -8.56
CA PRO A 35 -44.73 23.90 -7.75
C PRO A 35 -43.62 24.95 -7.78
N THR A 36 -42.93 25.14 -6.65
CA THR A 36 -41.87 26.11 -6.47
C THR A 36 -40.55 25.47 -6.05
N PHE A 37 -39.46 25.91 -6.68
CA PHE A 37 -38.10 25.49 -6.29
C PHE A 37 -37.50 26.45 -5.27
N ALA A 38 -36.97 25.97 -4.18
CA ALA A 38 -36.20 26.77 -3.23
C ALA A 38 -34.85 27.21 -3.81
N THR A 39 -34.21 26.34 -4.61
CA THR A 39 -32.90 26.62 -5.23
C THR A 39 -33.06 27.57 -6.42
N ALA A 40 -32.25 28.63 -6.46
CA ALA A 40 -32.28 29.62 -7.55
C ALA A 40 -31.91 29.00 -8.91
N ALA A 41 -32.42 29.58 -9.99
CA ALA A 41 -32.12 29.16 -11.35
C ALA A 41 -30.62 29.32 -11.66
N ASN A 42 -30.06 28.41 -12.50
CA ASN A 42 -28.67 28.40 -12.93
C ASN A 42 -27.65 28.21 -11.80
N THR A 43 -28.08 27.80 -10.61
CA THR A 43 -27.18 27.44 -9.51
C THR A 43 -26.41 26.17 -9.87
N VAL A 44 -25.11 26.11 -9.50
CA VAL A 44 -24.33 24.88 -9.48
C VAL A 44 -24.76 24.10 -8.25
N VAL A 45 -25.60 23.09 -8.45
CA VAL A 45 -26.15 22.27 -7.35
C VAL A 45 -25.14 21.35 -6.74
N LYS A 46 -24.10 20.95 -7.51
CA LYS A 46 -22.99 20.13 -7.05
C LYS A 46 -21.78 20.27 -7.95
N THR A 47 -20.59 20.23 -7.33
CA THR A 47 -19.32 19.94 -7.98
C THR A 47 -18.84 18.57 -7.49
N ALA A 48 -18.41 17.70 -8.40
CA ALA A 48 -17.94 16.36 -8.03
C ALA A 48 -16.81 15.89 -8.96
N TYR A 49 -15.97 14.99 -8.45
CA TYR A 49 -14.81 14.48 -9.19
C TYR A 49 -15.14 13.23 -10.01
N LEU A 50 -14.60 13.19 -11.24
CA LEU A 50 -14.63 12.00 -12.10
C LEU A 50 -13.81 10.87 -11.46
N GLY A 51 -14.31 9.62 -11.55
CA GLY A 51 -13.57 8.46 -11.07
C GLY A 51 -13.33 8.40 -9.56
N ALA A 52 -14.07 9.17 -8.76
CA ALA A 52 -14.00 9.08 -7.31
C ALA A 52 -14.36 7.66 -6.84
N SER A 53 -13.54 7.10 -5.95
CA SER A 53 -13.75 5.74 -5.40
C SER A 53 -14.96 5.63 -4.47
N ALA A 54 -15.49 6.76 -4.00
CA ALA A 54 -16.71 6.81 -3.19
C ALA A 54 -17.94 7.02 -4.11
N PRO A 55 -19.08 6.39 -3.81
CA PRO A 55 -20.32 6.71 -4.49
C PRO A 55 -20.63 8.21 -4.35
N PHE A 56 -21.19 8.78 -5.40
CA PHE A 56 -21.63 10.16 -5.41
C PHE A 56 -22.61 10.39 -4.27
N SER A 57 -22.33 11.36 -3.39
CA SER A 57 -23.29 11.77 -2.36
C SER A 57 -24.47 12.46 -3.02
N GLU A 58 -25.67 12.03 -2.69
CA GLU A 58 -26.94 12.53 -3.24
C GLU A 58 -27.01 14.06 -3.24
N THR A 59 -27.65 14.60 -4.28
CA THR A 59 -27.97 16.02 -4.38
C THR A 59 -29.43 16.16 -4.75
N THR A 60 -30.13 17.08 -4.09
CA THR A 60 -31.57 17.32 -4.27
C THR A 60 -31.83 18.62 -5.00
N VAL A 61 -32.69 18.53 -6.01
CA VAL A 61 -33.24 19.68 -6.78
C VAL A 61 -34.78 19.69 -6.71
N ALA A 62 -35.32 19.31 -5.55
CA ALA A 62 -36.75 19.18 -5.36
C ALA A 62 -37.47 20.53 -5.33
N ALA A 63 -38.68 20.53 -5.87
CA ALA A 63 -39.66 21.60 -5.69
C ALA A 63 -40.69 21.15 -4.67
N THR A 64 -41.37 22.13 -4.07
CA THR A 64 -42.52 21.91 -3.19
C THR A 64 -43.74 22.60 -3.79
N ASP A 65 -44.88 22.03 -3.54
CA ASP A 65 -46.17 22.63 -3.93
C ASP A 65 -46.73 23.38 -2.74
N PRO A 66 -47.20 24.64 -2.95
CA PRO A 66 -47.76 25.45 -1.87
C PRO A 66 -49.05 24.87 -1.28
N ASP A 67 -49.82 24.13 -2.09
CA ASP A 67 -51.09 23.53 -1.67
C ASP A 67 -50.89 22.12 -1.10
N GLY A 68 -49.65 21.63 -1.04
CA GLY A 68 -49.29 20.34 -0.48
C GLY A 68 -49.50 19.17 -1.43
N SER A 69 -49.68 19.42 -2.73
CA SER A 69 -49.78 18.35 -3.73
C SER A 69 -48.45 17.62 -3.94
N THR A 70 -48.53 16.37 -4.33
CA THR A 70 -47.35 15.57 -4.63
C THR A 70 -46.69 16.06 -5.91
N VAL A 71 -45.41 16.48 -5.80
CA VAL A 71 -44.62 16.97 -6.93
C VAL A 71 -43.77 15.84 -7.53
N THR A 72 -43.87 15.68 -8.84
CA THR A 72 -42.98 14.76 -9.61
C THR A 72 -41.98 15.58 -10.43
N HIS A 73 -40.77 15.04 -10.56
CA HIS A 73 -39.63 15.70 -11.21
C HIS A 73 -39.15 14.92 -12.42
N THR A 74 -38.89 15.60 -13.54
CA THR A 74 -38.31 15.00 -14.76
C THR A 74 -37.29 15.97 -15.40
N ILE A 75 -36.37 15.47 -16.21
CA ILE A 75 -35.49 16.30 -17.03
C ILE A 75 -36.27 16.74 -18.28
N SER A 76 -36.50 18.04 -18.42
CA SER A 76 -37.23 18.64 -19.58
C SER A 76 -36.27 19.27 -20.59
N GLY A 77 -34.99 19.45 -20.30
CA GLY A 77 -33.99 20.00 -21.22
C GLY A 77 -32.58 19.79 -20.73
N GLY A 78 -31.64 19.75 -21.65
CA GLY A 78 -30.21 19.46 -21.32
C GLY A 78 -29.97 18.02 -20.87
N SER A 79 -28.89 17.81 -20.12
CA SER A 79 -28.56 16.48 -19.61
C SER A 79 -27.75 16.55 -18.32
N LEU A 80 -27.91 15.56 -17.45
CA LEU A 80 -27.01 15.29 -16.35
C LEU A 80 -25.69 14.69 -16.87
N PRO A 81 -24.61 14.70 -16.04
CA PRO A 81 -23.42 13.91 -16.31
C PRO A 81 -23.77 12.45 -16.59
N THR A 82 -23.01 11.80 -17.49
CA THR A 82 -23.17 10.38 -17.78
C THR A 82 -23.16 9.53 -16.52
N GLY A 83 -24.14 8.62 -16.40
CA GLY A 83 -24.27 7.72 -15.25
C GLY A 83 -25.04 8.28 -14.05
N LEU A 84 -25.47 9.54 -14.10
CA LEU A 84 -26.39 10.12 -13.12
C LEU A 84 -27.83 10.12 -13.64
N SER A 85 -28.78 9.98 -12.72
CA SER A 85 -30.21 10.04 -12.98
C SER A 85 -30.93 10.89 -11.95
N LEU A 86 -32.07 11.50 -12.36
CA LEU A 86 -32.98 12.22 -11.48
C LEU A 86 -34.15 11.31 -11.12
N SER A 87 -34.44 11.17 -9.83
CA SER A 87 -35.64 10.46 -9.36
C SER A 87 -36.88 11.37 -9.44
N SER A 88 -38.08 10.76 -9.41
CA SER A 88 -39.33 11.52 -9.31
C SER A 88 -39.44 12.38 -8.06
N ALA A 89 -38.70 12.09 -7.00
CA ALA A 89 -38.58 12.89 -5.79
C ALA A 89 -37.58 14.07 -5.91
N GLY A 90 -36.98 14.30 -7.08
CA GLY A 90 -36.00 15.38 -7.29
C GLY A 90 -34.59 15.10 -6.77
N VAL A 91 -34.24 13.81 -6.53
CA VAL A 91 -32.92 13.40 -6.04
C VAL A 91 -32.06 12.93 -7.21
N ILE A 92 -30.83 13.46 -7.32
CA ILE A 92 -29.83 13.06 -8.32
C ILE A 92 -28.92 12.05 -7.68
N THR A 93 -28.78 10.84 -8.30
CA THR A 93 -27.96 9.74 -7.83
C THR A 93 -27.27 9.03 -9.00
N GLY A 94 -26.29 8.18 -8.73
CA GLY A 94 -25.61 7.32 -9.69
C GLY A 94 -24.10 7.35 -9.57
N THR A 95 -23.40 6.89 -10.64
CA THR A 95 -21.94 6.90 -10.71
C THR A 95 -21.50 7.87 -11.80
N ILE A 96 -20.69 8.85 -11.44
CA ILE A 96 -20.27 9.92 -12.35
C ILE A 96 -19.31 9.38 -13.41
N GLY A 97 -19.68 9.55 -14.68
CA GLY A 97 -18.85 9.29 -15.86
C GLY A 97 -18.76 10.51 -16.77
N GLY A 98 -18.12 10.33 -17.93
CA GLY A 98 -17.97 11.39 -18.94
C GLY A 98 -16.69 12.20 -18.78
N SER A 99 -16.75 13.49 -19.13
CA SER A 99 -15.61 14.42 -19.11
C SER A 99 -15.81 15.55 -18.08
N ALA A 100 -14.70 16.17 -17.65
CA ALA A 100 -14.71 17.31 -16.76
C ALA A 100 -15.29 18.55 -17.47
N GLN A 101 -16.49 18.95 -17.08
CA GLN A 101 -17.21 20.10 -17.63
C GLN A 101 -18.40 20.50 -16.76
N THR A 102 -19.03 21.62 -17.08
CA THR A 102 -20.30 22.01 -16.47
C THR A 102 -21.45 21.57 -17.35
N TYR A 103 -22.31 20.72 -16.83
CA TYR A 103 -23.56 20.28 -17.44
C TYR A 103 -24.67 21.21 -17.04
N THR A 104 -25.48 21.67 -18.00
CA THR A 104 -26.70 22.45 -17.75
C THR A 104 -27.89 21.55 -18.06
N PHE A 105 -28.85 21.50 -17.16
CA PHE A 105 -30.05 20.70 -17.28
C PHE A 105 -31.27 21.49 -16.73
N THR A 106 -32.45 21.20 -17.25
CA THR A 106 -33.69 21.80 -16.79
C THR A 106 -34.57 20.73 -16.20
N VAL A 107 -35.05 20.97 -14.99
CA VAL A 107 -36.02 20.12 -14.30
C VAL A 107 -37.40 20.68 -14.44
N ALA A 108 -38.34 19.87 -14.88
CA ALA A 108 -39.77 20.12 -14.79
C ALA A 108 -40.30 19.50 -13.50
N ALA A 109 -40.93 20.31 -12.68
CA ALA A 109 -41.64 19.90 -11.46
C ALA A 109 -43.15 20.02 -11.75
N SER A 110 -43.89 18.94 -11.59
CA SER A 110 -45.34 18.89 -11.87
C SER A 110 -46.11 18.35 -10.65
N ASP A 111 -47.19 19.02 -10.32
CA ASP A 111 -48.20 18.57 -9.36
C ASP A 111 -49.32 17.73 -9.99
N GLY A 112 -49.25 17.51 -11.33
CA GLY A 112 -50.26 16.86 -12.15
C GLY A 112 -51.12 17.83 -12.94
N PHE A 113 -51.21 19.12 -12.56
CA PHE A 113 -51.94 20.19 -13.25
C PHE A 113 -51.01 21.27 -13.77
N ASN A 114 -50.12 21.73 -12.92
CA ASN A 114 -49.15 22.79 -13.22
C ASN A 114 -47.74 22.23 -13.39
N VAL A 115 -46.94 22.94 -14.17
CA VAL A 115 -45.52 22.58 -14.39
C VAL A 115 -44.64 23.81 -14.24
N THR A 116 -43.66 23.71 -13.36
CA THR A 116 -42.59 24.72 -13.23
C THR A 116 -41.28 24.16 -13.75
N ASN A 117 -40.64 24.87 -14.68
CA ASN A 117 -39.34 24.53 -15.21
C ASN A 117 -38.25 25.37 -14.58
N ARG A 118 -37.13 24.74 -14.17
CA ARG A 118 -35.97 25.45 -13.65
C ARG A 118 -34.68 24.84 -14.12
N SER A 119 -33.77 25.68 -14.62
CA SER A 119 -32.45 25.25 -15.05
C SER A 119 -31.46 25.23 -13.88
N PHE A 120 -30.61 24.21 -13.85
CA PHE A 120 -29.56 24.01 -12.90
C PHE A 120 -28.27 23.65 -13.60
N ARG A 121 -27.14 23.70 -12.86
CA ARG A 121 -25.82 23.26 -13.31
C ARG A 121 -25.26 22.19 -12.39
N PHE A 122 -24.54 21.25 -13.00
CA PHE A 122 -23.74 20.26 -12.30
C PHE A 122 -22.33 20.32 -12.88
N THR A 123 -21.31 20.50 -12.05
CA THR A 123 -19.93 20.58 -12.51
C THR A 123 -19.21 19.28 -12.17
N THR A 124 -18.61 18.66 -13.19
CA THR A 124 -17.66 17.55 -13.00
C THR A 124 -16.25 18.07 -13.19
N GLU A 125 -15.34 17.66 -12.32
CA GLU A 125 -13.94 18.01 -12.35
C GLU A 125 -13.07 16.76 -12.42
N GLN A 126 -11.85 16.87 -12.95
CA GLN A 126 -10.89 15.79 -12.89
C GLN A 126 -10.48 15.59 -11.43
N ASN A 127 -10.47 14.32 -10.98
CA ASN A 127 -10.04 14.01 -9.63
C ASN A 127 -8.54 14.36 -9.47
N PRO A 128 -8.18 15.29 -8.57
CA PRO A 128 -6.78 15.70 -8.41
C PRO A 128 -5.93 14.70 -7.63
N TYR A 129 -6.52 13.61 -7.14
CA TYR A 129 -5.82 12.62 -6.33
C TYR A 129 -5.66 11.29 -7.07
N VAL A 130 -4.58 10.56 -6.73
CA VAL A 130 -4.36 9.20 -7.23
C VAL A 130 -5.53 8.30 -6.83
N GLN A 131 -6.05 7.54 -7.79
CA GLN A 131 -7.02 6.46 -7.54
C GLN A 131 -6.45 5.14 -8.02
N SER A 132 -6.45 4.14 -7.16
CA SER A 132 -5.91 2.84 -7.50
C SER A 132 -6.60 1.69 -6.78
N THR A 133 -6.35 0.47 -7.28
CA THR A 133 -6.76 -0.80 -6.71
C THR A 133 -5.58 -1.77 -6.65
N GLY A 134 -5.70 -2.83 -5.88
CA GLY A 134 -4.70 -3.90 -5.73
C GLY A 134 -4.54 -4.31 -4.28
N SER A 135 -4.31 -5.59 -4.02
CA SER A 135 -3.96 -6.21 -2.73
C SER A 135 -4.67 -5.63 -1.48
N THR A 136 -4.09 -5.83 -0.29
CA THR A 136 -4.63 -5.30 0.98
C THR A 136 -4.44 -3.78 1.05
N VAL A 137 -5.51 -3.05 1.41
CA VAL A 137 -5.50 -1.59 1.50
C VAL A 137 -5.69 -1.17 2.95
N LEU A 138 -4.79 -0.33 3.43
CA LEU A 138 -4.89 0.39 4.70
C LEU A 138 -5.30 1.83 4.40
N THR A 139 -6.27 2.38 5.14
CA THR A 139 -6.70 3.77 5.00
C THR A 139 -6.46 4.50 6.31
N VAL A 140 -5.72 5.60 6.27
CA VAL A 140 -5.39 6.41 7.45
C VAL A 140 -5.45 7.90 7.06
N GLY A 141 -6.47 8.59 7.56
CA GLY A 141 -6.74 9.98 7.16
C GLY A 141 -6.89 10.08 5.63
N ASP A 142 -6.19 11.02 5.04
CA ASP A 142 -6.21 11.28 3.59
C ASP A 142 -5.36 10.30 2.75
N TYR A 143 -4.80 9.24 3.36
CA TYR A 143 -3.86 8.34 2.71
C TYR A 143 -4.37 6.91 2.63
N LYS A 144 -4.04 6.25 1.51
CA LYS A 144 -4.16 4.81 1.31
C LYS A 144 -2.79 4.18 1.15
N THR A 145 -2.60 3.00 1.75
CA THR A 145 -1.40 2.19 1.59
C THR A 145 -1.79 0.79 1.09
N HIS A 146 -1.34 0.44 -0.11
CA HIS A 146 -1.48 -0.91 -0.67
C HIS A 146 -0.31 -1.76 -0.21
N VAL A 147 -0.60 -2.96 0.32
CA VAL A 147 0.40 -3.88 0.87
C VAL A 147 0.40 -5.19 0.10
N PHE A 148 1.58 -5.61 -0.37
CA PHE A 148 1.81 -6.82 -1.15
C PHE A 148 2.78 -7.74 -0.42
N THR A 149 2.33 -8.95 -0.08
CA THR A 149 3.13 -10.03 0.50
C THR A 149 3.32 -11.19 -0.48
N SER A 150 2.77 -11.07 -1.68
CA SER A 150 2.91 -11.96 -2.83
C SER A 150 2.86 -11.15 -4.11
N ASN A 151 3.22 -11.76 -5.24
CA ASN A 151 3.10 -11.12 -6.56
C ASN A 151 1.67 -10.65 -6.82
N GLY A 152 1.54 -9.51 -7.51
CA GLY A 152 0.25 -8.89 -7.79
C GLY A 152 0.36 -7.70 -8.73
N SER A 153 -0.64 -6.83 -8.69
CA SER A 153 -0.66 -5.63 -9.51
C SER A 153 -1.19 -4.45 -8.72
N PHE A 154 -0.52 -3.32 -8.85
CA PHE A 154 -1.00 -2.01 -8.42
C PHE A 154 -1.61 -1.31 -9.64
N VAL A 155 -2.93 -1.19 -9.70
CA VAL A 155 -3.65 -0.64 -10.85
C VAL A 155 -4.05 0.80 -10.55
N VAL A 156 -3.45 1.75 -11.25
CA VAL A 156 -3.79 3.18 -11.16
C VAL A 156 -4.83 3.49 -12.23
N SER A 157 -6.05 3.82 -11.80
CA SER A 157 -7.16 4.22 -12.68
C SER A 157 -7.18 5.74 -12.93
N ASN A 158 -6.67 6.53 -12.00
CA ASN A 158 -6.46 7.97 -12.14
C ASN A 158 -5.12 8.36 -11.52
N ALA A 159 -4.29 9.04 -12.31
CA ALA A 159 -2.95 9.46 -11.86
C ALA A 159 -2.96 10.67 -10.92
N GLY A 160 -4.11 11.36 -10.78
CA GLY A 160 -4.20 12.63 -10.06
C GLY A 160 -3.59 13.81 -10.81
N LEU A 161 -3.47 14.92 -10.12
CA LEU A 161 -2.91 16.18 -10.62
C LEU A 161 -1.89 16.74 -9.63
N PRO A 162 -0.94 17.60 -10.08
CA PRO A 162 0.01 18.25 -9.18
C PRO A 162 -0.65 19.10 -8.06
N SER A 163 -1.88 19.57 -8.28
CA SER A 163 -2.67 20.30 -7.28
C SER A 163 -3.18 19.44 -6.12
N GLY A 164 -3.20 18.14 -6.29
CA GLY A 164 -3.60 17.16 -5.28
C GLY A 164 -2.47 16.18 -4.98
N SER A 165 -2.45 15.04 -5.67
CA SER A 165 -1.41 14.02 -5.56
C SER A 165 -1.31 13.27 -6.88
N ASN A 166 -0.13 13.30 -7.51
CA ASN A 166 0.17 12.56 -8.76
C ASN A 166 1.39 11.64 -8.60
N SER A 167 1.76 11.35 -7.38
CA SER A 167 2.91 10.52 -7.04
C SER A 167 2.62 9.63 -5.84
N VAL A 168 3.46 8.61 -5.67
CA VAL A 168 3.34 7.66 -4.57
C VAL A 168 4.63 7.58 -3.77
N GLU A 169 4.51 7.27 -2.49
CA GLU A 169 5.57 6.84 -1.62
C GLU A 169 5.63 5.31 -1.65
N TYR A 170 6.82 4.74 -1.52
CA TYR A 170 7.00 3.30 -1.61
C TYR A 170 7.97 2.76 -0.56
N LEU A 171 7.78 1.50 -0.24
CA LEU A 171 8.72 0.63 0.46
C LEU A 171 8.83 -0.68 -0.35
N VAL A 172 10.03 -1.00 -0.85
CA VAL A 172 10.32 -2.22 -1.61
C VAL A 172 11.43 -2.98 -0.90
N VAL A 173 11.10 -4.15 -0.38
CA VAL A 173 12.00 -5.03 0.36
C VAL A 173 12.17 -6.33 -0.41
N ALA A 174 13.40 -6.70 -0.73
CA ALA A 174 13.70 -7.97 -1.40
C ALA A 174 13.74 -9.15 -0.44
N GLY A 175 13.82 -10.37 -0.94
CA GLY A 175 14.01 -11.58 -0.14
C GLY A 175 15.42 -11.66 0.45
N GLY A 176 15.55 -12.12 1.70
CA GLY A 176 16.81 -12.35 2.38
C GLY A 176 17.52 -13.63 1.90
N GLY A 177 18.85 -13.68 2.01
CA GLY A 177 19.62 -14.88 1.73
C GLY A 177 19.56 -15.90 2.87
N SER A 178 19.89 -17.17 2.59
CA SER A 178 20.09 -18.17 3.62
C SER A 178 21.52 -18.11 4.20
N GLY A 179 21.66 -18.54 5.44
CA GLY A 179 22.96 -18.78 6.06
C GLY A 179 23.68 -19.95 5.38
N ALA A 180 24.96 -20.11 5.67
CA ALA A 180 25.75 -21.29 5.28
C ALA A 180 25.71 -22.37 6.34
N SER A 181 26.02 -23.62 5.92
CA SER A 181 26.26 -24.75 6.80
C SER A 181 27.64 -25.33 6.57
N GLY A 182 28.25 -25.76 7.64
CA GLY A 182 29.56 -26.43 7.72
C GLY A 182 29.86 -26.67 9.19
N ASP A 183 31.12 -26.89 9.58
CA ASP A 183 31.45 -26.93 11.02
C ASP A 183 30.89 -25.70 11.71
N VAL A 184 31.02 -24.53 11.05
CA VAL A 184 30.31 -23.28 11.35
C VAL A 184 30.05 -22.51 10.09
N GLY A 185 28.86 -21.87 9.98
CA GLY A 185 28.42 -21.13 8.82
C GLY A 185 28.08 -19.64 9.13
N GLY A 186 28.44 -18.78 8.20
CA GLY A 186 28.07 -17.36 8.25
C GLY A 186 26.56 -17.13 8.08
N GLY A 187 26.06 -16.04 8.65
CA GLY A 187 24.67 -15.64 8.52
C GLY A 187 24.31 -15.18 7.11
N GLY A 188 23.06 -15.38 6.67
CA GLY A 188 22.55 -14.84 5.42
C GLY A 188 22.38 -13.32 5.48
N GLY A 189 22.69 -12.60 4.38
CA GLY A 189 22.42 -11.19 4.23
C GLY A 189 20.93 -10.92 4.07
N ALA A 190 20.45 -9.81 4.56
CA ALA A 190 19.07 -9.37 4.32
C ALA A 190 18.84 -8.99 2.84
N GLY A 191 17.59 -9.01 2.41
CA GLY A 191 17.19 -8.35 1.18
C GLY A 191 17.41 -6.84 1.26
N GLY A 192 17.75 -6.22 0.14
CA GLY A 192 17.84 -4.78 0.05
C GLY A 192 16.52 -4.11 0.40
N VAL A 193 16.60 -2.91 0.96
CA VAL A 193 15.44 -2.08 1.29
C VAL A 193 15.54 -0.77 0.56
N ARG A 194 14.56 -0.47 -0.28
CA ARG A 194 14.42 0.82 -0.98
C ARG A 194 13.12 1.48 -0.59
N GLU A 195 13.20 2.74 -0.20
CA GLU A 195 12.04 3.54 0.18
C GLU A 195 12.26 5.02 -0.16
N ASN A 196 11.17 5.78 -0.20
CA ASN A 196 11.18 7.23 -0.39
C ASN A 196 10.25 7.95 0.61
N TYR A 197 10.01 7.36 1.76
CA TYR A 197 9.17 7.96 2.79
C TYR A 197 10.02 8.56 3.95
N PRO A 198 9.71 9.75 4.45
CA PRO A 198 8.74 10.68 3.86
C PRO A 198 9.19 11.12 2.47
N ALA A 199 8.22 11.36 1.57
CA ALA A 199 8.55 11.78 0.21
C ALA A 199 9.51 12.98 0.25
N PRO A 200 10.58 12.96 -0.53
CA PRO A 200 11.50 14.08 -0.58
C PRO A 200 10.76 15.35 -1.04
N THR A 201 11.30 16.51 -0.71
CA THR A 201 10.72 17.82 -1.10
C THR A 201 10.48 17.95 -2.62
N THR A 202 11.14 17.11 -3.42
CA THR A 202 10.97 16.98 -4.88
C THR A 202 9.75 16.14 -5.28
N GLY A 203 8.96 15.62 -4.32
CA GLY A 203 7.81 14.75 -4.56
C GLY A 203 8.13 13.25 -4.47
N GLY A 204 7.08 12.43 -4.51
CA GLY A 204 7.16 10.96 -4.55
C GLY A 204 7.52 10.44 -5.94
N LEU A 205 7.38 9.12 -6.14
CA LEU A 205 7.49 8.50 -7.46
C LEU A 205 6.26 8.85 -8.30
N PRO A 206 6.40 9.59 -9.42
CA PRO A 206 5.27 9.89 -10.29
C PRO A 206 4.63 8.62 -10.85
N VAL A 207 3.30 8.61 -10.95
CA VAL A 207 2.54 7.51 -11.54
C VAL A 207 1.68 7.98 -12.70
N SER A 208 1.37 7.06 -13.61
CA SER A 208 0.42 7.23 -14.71
C SER A 208 -0.75 6.26 -14.54
N ALA A 209 -1.87 6.53 -15.22
CA ALA A 209 -3.01 5.62 -15.24
C ALA A 209 -2.66 4.35 -16.03
N THR A 210 -2.14 3.35 -15.34
CA THR A 210 -1.72 2.05 -15.88
C THR A 210 -1.64 0.99 -14.79
N THR A 211 -1.38 -0.24 -15.19
CA THR A 211 -1.12 -1.36 -14.29
C THR A 211 0.39 -1.51 -14.05
N TYR A 212 0.80 -1.46 -12.80
CA TYR A 212 2.16 -1.73 -12.36
C TYR A 212 2.24 -3.13 -11.79
N PRO A 213 2.94 -4.07 -12.44
CA PRO A 213 3.17 -5.39 -11.86
C PRO A 213 4.06 -5.28 -10.61
N ILE A 214 3.72 -6.06 -9.60
CA ILE A 214 4.48 -6.17 -8.35
C ILE A 214 5.10 -7.57 -8.28
N THR A 215 6.41 -7.62 -8.10
CA THR A 215 7.14 -8.87 -7.85
C THR A 215 7.65 -8.86 -6.42
N ILE A 216 7.37 -9.92 -5.67
CA ILE A 216 7.88 -10.13 -4.31
C ILE A 216 8.97 -11.20 -4.35
N GLY A 217 10.18 -10.84 -3.94
CA GLY A 217 11.32 -11.76 -3.90
C GLY A 217 11.16 -12.82 -2.82
N GLY A 218 11.35 -14.07 -3.18
CA GLY A 218 11.45 -15.17 -2.23
C GLY A 218 12.77 -15.13 -1.46
N GLY A 219 12.78 -15.65 -0.23
CA GLY A 219 14.01 -15.89 0.52
C GLY A 219 14.86 -16.99 -0.11
N GLY A 220 16.17 -16.94 0.08
CA GLY A 220 17.08 -18.00 -0.31
C GLY A 220 16.77 -19.29 0.43
N GLY A 221 16.63 -20.39 -0.30
CA GLY A 221 16.37 -21.71 0.28
C GLY A 221 17.52 -22.18 1.18
N GLY A 222 17.20 -22.87 2.27
CA GLY A 222 18.20 -23.51 3.14
C GLY A 222 19.11 -24.49 2.39
N VAL A 223 20.30 -24.71 2.90
CA VAL A 223 21.31 -25.59 2.30
C VAL A 223 21.72 -26.70 3.23
N PRO A 224 22.04 -27.88 2.70
CA PRO A 224 22.60 -28.95 3.48
C PRO A 224 24.03 -28.64 3.97
N ASP A 225 24.53 -29.45 4.87
CA ASP A 225 25.88 -29.30 5.44
C ASP A 225 26.97 -29.21 4.37
N GLY A 226 28.03 -28.45 4.65
CA GLY A 226 29.16 -28.19 3.75
C GLY A 226 28.90 -27.15 2.66
N ASN A 227 27.73 -26.49 2.64
CA ASN A 227 27.36 -25.61 1.55
C ASN A 227 27.22 -24.12 1.96
N ARG A 228 27.59 -23.26 1.02
CA ARG A 228 27.33 -21.81 1.11
C ARG A 228 25.85 -21.52 0.98
N GLY A 229 25.38 -20.51 1.70
CA GLY A 229 24.02 -20.05 1.63
C GLY A 229 23.56 -19.64 0.21
N ASN A 230 22.26 -19.76 -0.04
CA ASN A 230 21.62 -19.32 -1.28
C ASN A 230 21.22 -17.84 -1.18
N PRO A 231 21.33 -17.07 -2.28
CA PRO A 231 20.84 -15.70 -2.29
C PRO A 231 19.31 -15.67 -2.28
N GLY A 232 18.75 -14.57 -1.79
CA GLY A 232 17.34 -14.23 -1.98
C GLY A 232 17.07 -13.69 -3.39
N SER A 233 15.79 -13.49 -3.71
CA SER A 233 15.33 -12.94 -4.99
C SER A 233 14.95 -11.48 -4.88
N ASN A 234 14.95 -10.77 -6.02
CA ASN A 234 14.60 -9.35 -6.09
C ASN A 234 13.11 -9.12 -5.90
N SER A 235 12.76 -7.95 -5.29
CA SER A 235 11.42 -7.39 -5.35
C SER A 235 11.40 -6.19 -6.30
N VAL A 236 10.27 -6.01 -7.02
CA VAL A 236 10.15 -4.97 -8.05
C VAL A 236 8.81 -4.26 -7.94
N PHE A 237 8.87 -2.94 -7.97
CA PHE A 237 7.75 -2.03 -8.22
C PHE A 237 8.15 -0.96 -9.23
N SER A 238 7.49 -0.90 -10.37
CA SER A 238 7.81 0.05 -11.45
C SER A 238 9.29 -0.05 -11.85
N SER A 239 10.03 1.04 -11.85
CA SER A 239 11.48 1.10 -12.08
C SER A 239 12.32 0.78 -10.84
N ILE A 240 11.69 0.55 -9.69
CA ILE A 240 12.38 0.31 -8.43
C ILE A 240 12.60 -1.19 -8.27
N THR A 241 13.86 -1.61 -8.32
CA THR A 241 14.28 -2.97 -8.02
C THR A 241 15.08 -2.98 -6.73
N SER A 242 14.66 -3.75 -5.75
CA SER A 242 15.42 -4.06 -4.55
C SER A 242 16.06 -5.44 -4.73
N ALA A 243 17.36 -5.55 -4.48
CA ALA A 243 18.12 -6.77 -4.76
C ALA A 243 18.04 -7.77 -3.61
N GLY A 244 17.97 -9.06 -3.95
CA GLY A 244 17.98 -10.14 -2.95
C GLY A 244 19.24 -10.15 -2.09
N GLY A 245 19.13 -10.63 -0.87
CA GLY A 245 20.24 -10.76 0.08
C GLY A 245 21.26 -11.84 -0.33
N GLY A 246 22.52 -11.62 0.01
CA GLY A 246 23.61 -12.59 -0.25
C GLY A 246 23.56 -13.78 0.69
N GLY A 247 23.94 -14.96 0.21
CA GLY A 247 24.09 -16.16 1.05
C GLY A 247 25.34 -16.13 1.92
N GLY A 248 25.30 -16.75 3.10
CA GLY A 248 26.43 -16.89 4.03
C GLY A 248 27.60 -17.70 3.45
N GLY A 249 28.81 -17.42 3.92
CA GLY A 249 30.04 -18.13 3.60
C GLY A 249 30.22 -19.39 4.47
N VAL A 250 30.92 -20.42 3.93
CA VAL A 250 31.19 -21.72 4.58
C VAL A 250 32.68 -21.86 4.87
N ASN A 251 33.07 -22.71 5.84
CA ASN A 251 34.46 -22.90 6.22
C ASN A 251 35.17 -24.03 5.47
N GLN A 252 34.50 -25.02 4.91
CA GLN A 252 35.04 -26.25 4.43
C GLN A 252 35.62 -26.26 3.00
N ALA A 253 35.28 -25.27 2.17
CA ALA A 253 35.75 -25.18 0.79
C ALA A 253 35.88 -23.71 0.32
N PRO A 254 36.91 -23.39 -0.49
CA PRO A 254 36.95 -22.10 -1.18
C PRO A 254 35.77 -21.96 -2.17
N PRO A 255 35.15 -20.78 -2.27
CA PRO A 255 35.42 -19.56 -1.53
C PRO A 255 34.63 -19.51 -0.20
N GLN A 256 35.36 -19.18 0.88
CA GLN A 256 34.83 -19.04 2.24
C GLN A 256 34.03 -17.75 2.47
N ASN A 257 34.07 -16.86 1.49
CA ASN A 257 33.46 -15.52 1.58
C ASN A 257 31.93 -15.60 1.50
N GLY A 258 31.27 -14.67 2.19
CA GLY A 258 29.86 -14.41 1.98
C GLY A 258 29.56 -13.96 0.53
N LYS A 259 28.36 -14.23 0.03
CA LYS A 259 27.94 -13.78 -1.30
C LYS A 259 27.49 -12.32 -1.25
N PRO A 260 27.74 -11.54 -2.32
CA PRO A 260 27.20 -10.19 -2.44
C PRO A 260 25.68 -10.22 -2.62
N GLY A 261 25.00 -9.08 -2.34
CA GLY A 261 23.57 -8.92 -2.53
C GLY A 261 23.08 -7.52 -2.18
N GLY A 262 21.78 -7.35 -2.07
CA GLY A 262 21.21 -6.14 -1.51
C GLY A 262 21.86 -5.80 -0.17
N CYS A 263 21.92 -6.79 0.73
CA CYS A 263 22.85 -6.84 1.85
C CYS A 263 23.73 -8.08 1.67
N GLY A 264 24.99 -8.00 2.06
CA GLY A 264 25.97 -9.10 1.88
C GLY A 264 25.80 -10.21 2.90
N GLY A 265 26.05 -11.46 2.54
CA GLY A 265 26.15 -12.59 3.48
C GLY A 265 27.38 -12.48 4.36
N GLY A 266 27.34 -13.03 5.58
CA GLY A 266 28.48 -13.13 6.50
C GLY A 266 29.57 -14.07 5.96
N SER A 267 30.82 -13.88 6.38
CA SER A 267 31.95 -14.74 6.02
C SER A 267 31.82 -16.13 6.63
N GLY A 268 32.52 -17.11 6.03
CA GLY A 268 32.90 -18.32 6.73
C GLY A 268 33.92 -18.06 7.86
N TRP A 269 34.26 -19.10 8.60
CA TRP A 269 35.13 -18.93 9.77
C TRP A 269 36.64 -18.93 9.44
N ASN A 270 37.08 -19.66 8.43
CA ASN A 270 38.51 -19.89 8.18
C ASN A 270 39.22 -18.59 7.67
N PRO A 271 40.02 -17.90 8.51
CA PRO A 271 40.57 -16.60 8.16
C PRO A 271 41.74 -16.68 7.16
N PRO A 272 41.92 -15.66 6.29
CA PRO A 272 41.04 -14.49 6.15
C PRO A 272 39.82 -14.80 5.29
N ALA A 273 38.63 -14.57 5.83
CA ALA A 273 37.38 -14.68 5.07
C ALA A 273 36.62 -13.36 5.09
N SER A 274 36.11 -12.94 3.93
CA SER A 274 35.38 -11.68 3.78
C SER A 274 33.89 -11.91 3.77
N GLY A 275 33.14 -11.01 4.41
CA GLY A 275 31.71 -10.89 4.18
C GLY A 275 31.42 -10.46 2.76
N GLY A 276 30.25 -10.78 2.26
CA GLY A 276 29.76 -10.34 0.96
C GLY A 276 29.56 -8.82 0.96
N THR A 277 29.79 -8.17 -0.17
CA THR A 277 29.48 -6.75 -0.34
C THR A 277 27.97 -6.51 -0.35
N GLY A 278 27.51 -5.46 0.34
CA GLY A 278 26.15 -4.97 0.26
C GLY A 278 25.95 -4.00 -0.90
N ASN A 279 24.73 -3.54 -1.09
CA ASN A 279 24.34 -2.60 -2.15
C ASN A 279 24.76 -3.07 -3.57
N GLN A 280 24.49 -4.36 -3.87
CA GLN A 280 24.78 -4.93 -5.19
C GLN A 280 23.50 -5.40 -5.88
N PRO A 281 23.21 -4.88 -7.12
CA PRO A 281 23.94 -3.81 -7.81
C PRO A 281 23.85 -2.48 -7.04
N PRO A 282 24.84 -1.59 -7.22
CA PRO A 282 24.88 -0.32 -6.49
C PRO A 282 23.72 0.60 -6.88
N VAL A 283 23.07 1.18 -5.86
CA VAL A 283 22.00 2.17 -5.98
C VAL A 283 22.22 3.30 -4.98
N SER A 284 21.62 4.45 -5.23
CA SER A 284 21.64 5.59 -4.32
C SER A 284 20.19 5.98 -3.95
N PRO A 285 19.86 6.16 -2.66
CA PRO A 285 20.64 5.75 -1.47
C PRO A 285 20.94 4.24 -1.45
N PRO A 286 21.99 3.80 -0.72
CA PRO A 286 22.33 2.38 -0.62
C PRO A 286 21.16 1.55 -0.06
N GLN A 287 20.90 0.39 -0.68
CA GLN A 287 19.81 -0.51 -0.29
C GLN A 287 20.17 -1.48 0.85
N GLY A 288 21.46 -1.56 1.22
CA GLY A 288 21.92 -2.43 2.31
C GLY A 288 23.42 -2.42 2.50
N GLN A 289 23.87 -3.10 3.55
CA GLN A 289 25.23 -3.06 4.07
C GLN A 289 25.95 -4.41 3.86
N PRO A 290 27.30 -4.44 3.93
CA PRO A 290 28.06 -5.67 3.80
C PRO A 290 27.85 -6.62 4.98
N GLY A 291 28.13 -7.90 4.76
CA GLY A 291 28.27 -8.90 5.81
C GLY A 291 29.56 -8.74 6.62
N GLY A 292 29.62 -9.35 7.79
CA GLY A 292 30.76 -9.36 8.67
C GLY A 292 31.91 -10.21 8.10
N ASN A 293 33.14 -9.72 8.26
CA ASN A 293 34.38 -10.43 7.91
C ASN A 293 34.82 -11.36 9.03
N ASN A 294 35.75 -12.24 8.73
CA ASN A 294 36.55 -12.96 9.74
C ASN A 294 38.03 -12.61 9.54
N PRO A 295 38.60 -11.68 10.31
CA PRO A 295 39.96 -11.19 10.12
C PRO A 295 41.02 -12.22 10.53
N PRO A 296 42.28 -12.12 10.06
CA PRO A 296 43.40 -12.94 10.48
C PRO A 296 43.66 -12.89 12.00
N GLY A 297 44.19 -13.97 12.59
CA GLY A 297 44.54 -14.03 14.00
C GLY A 297 43.42 -14.48 14.94
N THR A 298 42.24 -14.77 14.43
CA THR A 298 41.10 -15.31 15.18
C THR A 298 41.19 -16.85 15.20
N GLN A 299 41.96 -17.46 16.12
CA GLN A 299 42.07 -18.92 16.25
C GLN A 299 41.54 -19.41 17.60
N ALA A 300 41.16 -20.71 17.64
CA ALA A 300 40.52 -21.49 18.73
C ALA A 300 40.57 -20.94 20.16
N PRO A 301 39.60 -21.28 21.07
CA PRO A 301 38.75 -22.47 21.01
C PRO A 301 37.31 -22.28 20.56
N ALA A 302 36.76 -21.08 20.28
CA ALA A 302 35.40 -20.95 19.78
C ALA A 302 35.38 -20.20 18.45
N TYR A 303 34.76 -20.82 17.47
CA TYR A 303 34.73 -20.36 16.09
C TYR A 303 33.38 -19.70 15.77
N ILE A 304 33.37 -18.37 15.67
CA ILE A 304 32.20 -17.62 15.27
C ILE A 304 32.46 -16.95 13.92
N PRO A 305 31.77 -17.32 12.83
CA PRO A 305 31.82 -16.66 11.54
C PRO A 305 31.24 -15.24 11.57
N GLY A 306 31.25 -14.58 10.41
CA GLY A 306 30.63 -13.26 10.26
C GLY A 306 29.11 -13.35 10.21
N GLY A 307 28.42 -12.35 10.77
CA GLY A 307 26.98 -12.17 10.62
C GLY A 307 26.62 -11.59 9.25
N GLY A 308 25.41 -11.87 8.75
CA GLY A 308 24.89 -11.26 7.52
C GLY A 308 24.66 -9.76 7.67
N GLY A 309 24.83 -8.98 6.58
CA GLY A 309 24.52 -7.54 6.55
C GLY A 309 23.02 -7.29 6.63
N GLY A 310 22.64 -6.18 7.23
CA GLY A 310 21.27 -5.66 7.26
C GLY A 310 21.12 -4.41 6.41
N ALA A 311 19.90 -3.91 6.28
CA ALA A 311 19.61 -2.77 5.44
C ALA A 311 20.23 -1.46 5.98
N ALA A 312 20.31 -1.29 7.30
CA ALA A 312 20.91 -0.12 7.93
C ALA A 312 22.27 -0.37 8.57
N GLY A 313 22.56 -1.59 9.01
CA GLY A 313 23.81 -1.95 9.70
C GLY A 313 24.56 -3.09 9.02
N ALA A 314 25.90 -2.99 8.96
CA ALA A 314 26.74 -4.10 8.53
C ALA A 314 26.62 -5.29 9.50
N GLY A 315 26.81 -6.49 8.98
CA GLY A 315 26.98 -7.69 9.81
C GLY A 315 28.23 -7.56 10.69
N ARG A 316 28.19 -8.07 11.92
CA ARG A 316 29.32 -8.02 12.83
C ARG A 316 30.39 -9.04 12.42
N PRO A 317 31.66 -8.67 12.54
CA PRO A 317 32.75 -9.60 12.29
C PRO A 317 32.67 -10.85 13.15
N GLY A 318 33.18 -11.95 12.62
CA GLY A 318 33.48 -13.14 13.37
C GLY A 318 34.67 -12.92 14.30
N GLY A 319 35.06 -13.93 15.04
CA GLY A 319 36.21 -13.87 15.90
C GLY A 319 36.25 -14.93 16.99
N TYR A 320 37.35 -14.93 17.75
CA TYR A 320 37.55 -15.72 18.93
C TYR A 320 36.77 -15.16 20.12
N ALA A 321 36.06 -16.01 20.84
CA ALA A 321 35.45 -15.67 22.12
C ALA A 321 35.83 -16.68 23.19
N GLY A 322 36.26 -16.17 24.30
CA GLY A 322 36.24 -16.92 25.56
C GLY A 322 34.82 -16.89 26.16
N GLY A 323 33.85 -17.57 25.51
CA GLY A 323 32.43 -17.58 25.91
C GLY A 323 31.62 -16.38 25.40
N TYR A 324 30.51 -16.65 24.69
CA TYR A 324 29.52 -15.64 24.33
C TYR A 324 28.72 -15.29 25.59
N ASN A 325 29.14 -14.27 26.29
CA ASN A 325 28.33 -13.62 27.32
C ASN A 325 27.36 -12.67 26.62
N GLY A 326 26.10 -12.61 27.02
CA GLY A 326 25.01 -11.89 26.32
C GLY A 326 25.21 -10.42 25.90
N GLY A 327 26.43 -9.88 26.04
CA GLY A 327 26.88 -8.59 25.51
C GLY A 327 27.85 -8.68 24.33
N ASP A 328 28.19 -9.89 23.85
CA ASP A 328 29.10 -10.08 22.72
C ASP A 328 28.38 -9.84 21.39
N GLU A 329 28.95 -8.93 20.59
CA GLU A 329 28.38 -8.52 19.27
C GLU A 329 28.92 -9.36 18.09
N ARG A 330 29.85 -10.32 18.33
CA ARG A 330 30.49 -11.10 17.25
C ARG A 330 29.50 -11.96 16.49
N GLY A 331 29.63 -12.01 15.17
CA GLY A 331 28.74 -12.78 14.31
C GLY A 331 27.28 -12.35 14.31
N LYS A 332 26.91 -11.31 15.03
CA LYS A 332 25.55 -10.77 15.05
C LYS A 332 25.13 -10.26 13.68
N GLY A 333 23.89 -10.51 13.30
CA GLY A 333 23.29 -9.98 12.09
C GLY A 333 23.18 -8.44 12.12
N GLY A 334 23.41 -7.82 10.97
CA GLY A 334 23.28 -6.37 10.80
C GLY A 334 21.85 -5.89 10.99
N MET A 335 21.71 -4.67 11.50
CA MET A 335 20.41 -4.04 11.77
C MET A 335 19.65 -3.76 10.48
N GLY A 336 18.35 -4.03 10.47
CA GLY A 336 17.42 -3.63 9.44
C GLY A 336 17.13 -2.12 9.48
N LYS A 337 16.45 -1.64 8.46
CA LYS A 337 16.01 -0.27 8.33
C LYS A 337 14.67 -0.07 9.04
N GLN A 338 14.61 0.95 9.89
CA GLN A 338 13.39 1.38 10.53
C GLN A 338 12.53 2.16 9.52
N ILE A 339 11.25 1.85 9.47
CA ILE A 339 10.25 2.58 8.70
C ILE A 339 9.33 3.30 9.67
N GLU A 340 9.13 4.59 9.43
CA GLU A 340 8.29 5.45 10.28
C GLU A 340 6.87 4.86 10.42
N PRO A 341 6.30 4.84 11.65
CA PRO A 341 4.96 4.31 11.89
C PRO A 341 3.88 4.95 11.03
N ALA A 342 4.01 6.24 10.73
CA ALA A 342 3.08 7.00 9.91
C ALA A 342 2.94 6.49 8.47
N PHE A 343 3.90 5.70 7.96
CA PHE A 343 3.79 5.08 6.64
C PHE A 343 2.62 4.09 6.55
N PHE A 344 2.41 3.29 7.61
CA PHE A 344 1.34 2.29 7.66
C PHE A 344 0.13 2.76 8.47
N GLY A 345 0.32 3.75 9.35
CA GLY A 345 -0.67 4.21 10.31
C GLY A 345 -0.74 3.37 11.60
N PRO A 346 -1.40 3.89 12.64
CA PRO A 346 -1.37 3.29 13.99
C PRO A 346 -2.16 1.98 14.11
N THR A 347 -3.12 1.74 13.22
CA THR A 347 -4.01 0.56 13.24
C THR A 347 -3.55 -0.55 12.30
N ALA A 348 -2.42 -0.37 11.62
CA ALA A 348 -1.93 -1.35 10.66
C ALA A 348 -1.55 -2.67 11.36
N PRO A 349 -1.81 -3.84 10.73
CA PRO A 349 -1.28 -5.12 11.18
C PRO A 349 0.25 -5.07 11.31
N SER A 350 0.83 -5.98 12.10
CA SER A 350 2.28 -6.04 12.35
C SER A 350 3.06 -6.42 11.09
N TYR A 351 3.28 -5.48 10.19
CA TYR A 351 4.24 -5.64 9.10
C TYR A 351 5.64 -5.25 9.59
N GLY A 352 6.64 -6.02 9.17
CA GLY A 352 7.98 -5.85 9.69
C GLY A 352 8.19 -6.55 11.04
N SER A 353 9.40 -6.47 11.56
CA SER A 353 9.77 -6.98 12.88
C SER A 353 9.66 -5.86 13.90
N ASP A 354 8.90 -6.10 14.96
CA ASP A 354 8.75 -5.19 16.09
C ASP A 354 9.70 -5.62 17.22
N THR A 355 10.93 -5.15 17.15
CA THR A 355 11.96 -5.42 18.18
C THR A 355 12.42 -4.16 18.91
N GLY A 356 11.63 -3.08 18.84
CA GLY A 356 12.01 -1.82 19.46
C GLY A 356 10.81 -0.94 19.82
N PRO A 357 11.00 0.06 20.70
CA PRO A 357 9.92 0.88 21.25
C PRO A 357 9.24 1.81 20.23
N VAL A 358 9.83 2.00 19.05
CA VAL A 358 9.31 2.96 18.06
C VAL A 358 9.64 2.50 16.64
N GLY A 359 8.69 1.90 15.96
CA GLY A 359 8.77 1.65 14.52
C GLY A 359 8.96 0.19 14.12
N ARG A 360 8.83 -0.03 12.83
CA ARG A 360 8.89 -1.34 12.19
C ARG A 360 10.18 -1.47 11.41
N TYR A 361 10.89 -2.58 11.61
CA TYR A 361 12.17 -2.83 10.98
C TYR A 361 12.01 -3.85 9.84
N PHE A 362 12.73 -3.61 8.74
CA PHE A 362 12.81 -4.50 7.58
C PHE A 362 14.28 -4.73 7.21
N GLY A 363 14.58 -5.92 6.70
CA GLY A 363 15.90 -6.23 6.19
C GLY A 363 16.95 -6.40 7.28
N GLY A 364 16.68 -7.20 8.31
CA GLY A 364 17.68 -7.61 9.31
C GLY A 364 18.54 -8.79 8.82
N GLY A 365 19.86 -8.73 9.00
CA GLY A 365 20.79 -9.80 8.64
C GLY A 365 20.71 -11.01 9.58
N GLY A 366 21.04 -12.20 9.12
CA GLY A 366 21.11 -13.43 9.92
C GLY A 366 22.34 -13.47 10.82
N GLY A 367 22.22 -14.07 12.00
CA GLY A 367 23.32 -14.34 12.92
C GLY A 367 24.19 -15.52 12.45
N ALA A 368 25.47 -15.50 12.77
CA ALA A 368 26.39 -16.62 12.53
C ALA A 368 26.14 -17.78 13.49
N SER A 369 26.52 -18.99 13.09
CA SER A 369 26.53 -20.17 13.98
C SER A 369 27.71 -20.16 14.93
N SER A 370 27.69 -21.07 15.92
CA SER A 370 28.80 -21.40 16.82
C SER A 370 29.02 -22.91 16.85
N ASP A 371 30.27 -23.34 16.91
CA ASP A 371 30.66 -24.77 17.01
C ASP A 371 30.49 -25.33 18.42
N ASN A 372 30.34 -24.46 19.40
CA ASN A 372 30.33 -24.83 20.81
C ASN A 372 28.91 -24.82 21.37
N ASN A 373 28.54 -25.93 22.03
CA ASN A 373 27.24 -26.05 22.69
C ASN A 373 27.07 -25.14 23.93
N GLN A 374 28.16 -24.60 24.45
CA GLN A 374 28.14 -23.72 25.62
C GLN A 374 28.04 -22.24 25.28
N ASP A 375 28.39 -21.83 24.03
CA ASP A 375 28.29 -20.45 23.57
C ASP A 375 26.92 -20.14 23.01
N ALA A 376 26.42 -18.94 23.26
CA ALA A 376 25.19 -18.51 22.65
C ALA A 376 25.35 -18.36 21.13
N ALA A 377 24.41 -18.86 20.34
CA ALA A 377 24.37 -18.58 18.92
C ALA A 377 24.18 -17.08 18.68
N ALA A 378 24.85 -16.53 17.68
CA ALA A 378 24.76 -15.11 17.39
C ALA A 378 23.32 -14.70 17.00
N PRO A 379 22.76 -13.65 17.60
CA PRO A 379 21.42 -13.21 17.25
C PRO A 379 21.35 -12.62 15.84
N GLY A 380 20.17 -12.74 15.21
CA GLY A 380 19.86 -11.99 14.01
C GLY A 380 19.68 -10.51 14.29
N GLY A 381 19.77 -9.68 13.25
CA GLY A 381 19.51 -8.25 13.31
C GLY A 381 18.01 -7.93 13.41
N SER A 382 17.66 -6.80 14.06
CA SER A 382 16.30 -6.27 14.01
C SER A 382 15.84 -6.12 12.56
N GLY A 383 14.58 -6.43 12.27
CA GLY A 383 14.08 -6.45 10.90
C GLY A 383 13.96 -7.86 10.34
N GLY A 384 13.78 -8.84 11.22
CA GLY A 384 13.46 -10.22 10.86
C GLY A 384 14.65 -11.13 10.59
N GLY A 385 15.85 -10.76 11.00
CA GLY A 385 17.03 -11.63 10.92
C GLY A 385 16.89 -12.86 11.83
N GLY A 386 17.16 -14.06 11.29
CA GLY A 386 17.18 -15.32 12.03
C GLY A 386 18.45 -15.48 12.86
N ARG A 387 18.34 -16.08 14.05
CA ARG A 387 19.47 -16.43 14.92
C ARG A 387 20.25 -17.59 14.34
N GLY A 388 21.56 -17.61 14.52
CA GLY A 388 22.43 -18.72 14.17
C GLY A 388 22.14 -20.02 14.96
N GLY A 389 22.60 -21.13 14.43
CA GLY A 389 22.57 -22.42 15.10
C GLY A 389 23.77 -22.63 16.04
N ARG A 390 23.68 -23.63 16.89
CA ARG A 390 24.76 -24.09 17.75
C ARG A 390 25.18 -25.49 17.38
N GLY A 391 26.38 -25.88 17.74
CA GLY A 391 27.04 -27.14 17.56
C GLY A 391 26.21 -28.37 17.20
N PRO A 392 26.77 -29.51 16.81
CA PRO A 392 26.02 -30.62 16.26
C PRO A 392 24.83 -31.05 17.14
N GLY A 393 23.59 -30.91 16.61
CA GLY A 393 22.37 -31.45 17.22
C GLY A 393 21.78 -30.67 18.41
N SER A 394 22.32 -29.47 18.76
CA SER A 394 21.88 -28.74 19.96
C SER A 394 20.76 -27.73 19.67
N LEU A 395 20.99 -26.81 18.76
CA LEU A 395 20.01 -25.74 18.44
C LEU A 395 20.10 -25.37 16.96
N GLY A 396 19.03 -25.57 16.21
CA GLY A 396 18.95 -25.23 14.80
C GLY A 396 18.99 -23.72 14.55
N PRO A 397 19.43 -23.31 13.34
CA PRO A 397 19.33 -21.92 12.92
C PRO A 397 17.88 -21.53 12.71
N GLU A 398 17.58 -20.24 12.89
CA GLU A 398 16.26 -19.69 12.63
C GLU A 398 16.15 -19.16 11.20
N SER A 399 14.97 -19.32 10.63
CA SER A 399 14.62 -18.68 9.35
C SER A 399 14.60 -17.16 9.50
N GLY A 400 14.89 -16.46 8.41
CA GLY A 400 14.50 -15.07 8.29
C GLY A 400 12.97 -14.94 8.35
N GLN A 401 12.48 -13.92 9.03
CA GLN A 401 11.04 -13.68 9.16
C GLN A 401 10.42 -13.36 7.79
N SER A 402 9.32 -14.03 7.45
CA SER A 402 8.59 -13.76 6.20
C SER A 402 8.09 -12.32 6.13
N ASN A 403 8.03 -11.76 4.93
CA ASN A 403 7.58 -10.39 4.65
C ASN A 403 8.41 -9.28 5.33
N THR A 404 9.66 -9.58 5.64
CA THR A 404 10.62 -8.62 6.19
C THR A 404 11.90 -8.50 5.40
N GLY A 405 12.17 -9.46 4.50
CA GLY A 405 13.46 -9.58 3.83
C GLY A 405 14.61 -10.03 4.74
N GLY A 406 14.31 -10.61 5.91
CA GLY A 406 15.34 -11.03 6.87
C GLY A 406 16.24 -12.16 6.33
N GLY A 407 17.56 -12.09 6.59
CA GLY A 407 18.49 -13.21 6.34
C GLY A 407 18.31 -14.31 7.37
N SER A 408 18.53 -15.60 7.02
CA SER A 408 18.50 -16.67 8.02
C SER A 408 19.82 -16.83 8.75
N GLY A 409 19.77 -17.47 9.90
CA GLY A 409 20.97 -17.85 10.66
C GLY A 409 21.85 -18.86 9.95
N GLY A 410 23.17 -18.81 10.20
CA GLY A 410 24.12 -19.85 9.81
C GLY A 410 23.92 -21.11 10.65
N ALA A 411 24.37 -22.28 10.15
CA ALA A 411 24.24 -23.56 10.83
C ALA A 411 25.60 -24.18 11.14
N ALA A 412 25.65 -25.00 12.19
CA ALA A 412 26.79 -25.82 12.55
C ALA A 412 26.45 -27.30 12.33
N ALA A 413 27.05 -27.90 11.30
CA ALA A 413 26.89 -29.31 10.90
C ALA A 413 25.43 -29.79 10.78
N GLN A 414 24.54 -28.92 10.23
CA GLN A 414 23.12 -29.23 10.03
C GLN A 414 22.54 -28.39 8.89
N THR A 415 21.37 -28.73 8.35
CA THR A 415 20.73 -27.96 7.32
C THR A 415 20.38 -26.56 7.82
N THR A 416 20.63 -25.53 6.99
CA THR A 416 20.25 -24.15 7.32
C THR A 416 18.76 -23.89 7.11
N ALA A 417 18.28 -22.85 7.73
CA ALA A 417 16.95 -22.33 7.54
C ALA A 417 16.84 -21.40 6.29
N ASN A 418 15.63 -21.12 5.84
CA ASN A 418 15.38 -20.26 4.70
C ASN A 418 15.51 -18.77 5.07
N GLY A 419 15.94 -17.94 4.14
CA GLY A 419 15.75 -16.49 4.24
C GLY A 419 14.27 -16.10 4.22
N GLY A 420 13.93 -14.94 4.74
CA GLY A 420 12.58 -14.39 4.73
C GLY A 420 12.19 -13.82 3.35
N SER A 421 10.91 -13.92 3.00
CA SER A 421 10.39 -13.30 1.79
C SER A 421 10.42 -11.77 1.87
N GLY A 422 10.41 -11.12 0.71
CA GLY A 422 10.31 -9.68 0.57
C GLY A 422 8.91 -9.12 0.83
N PHE A 423 8.78 -7.82 0.58
CA PHE A 423 7.58 -7.05 0.89
C PHE A 423 7.52 -5.80 0.01
N VAL A 424 6.34 -5.39 -0.44
CA VAL A 424 6.14 -4.10 -1.11
C VAL A 424 4.95 -3.39 -0.50
N ALA A 425 5.11 -2.09 -0.22
CA ALA A 425 4.00 -1.22 0.15
C ALA A 425 4.07 0.09 -0.64
N ILE A 426 2.89 0.59 -1.03
CA ILE A 426 2.74 1.79 -1.87
C ILE A 426 1.70 2.68 -1.21
N ARG A 427 2.10 3.89 -0.82
CA ARG A 427 1.27 4.87 -0.12
C ARG A 427 1.06 6.11 -0.98
N TYR A 428 -0.16 6.65 -0.96
CA TYR A 428 -0.49 7.88 -1.67
C TYR A 428 -1.65 8.62 -1.01
N LYS A 429 -1.72 9.93 -1.23
CA LYS A 429 -2.87 10.76 -0.85
C LYS A 429 -4.01 10.52 -1.85
N TYR A 430 -5.25 10.24 -1.33
CA TYR A 430 -6.40 9.89 -2.17
C TYR A 430 -7.58 10.87 -2.04
N GLN A 431 -7.51 11.83 -1.10
CA GLN A 431 -8.48 12.90 -0.86
C GLN A 431 -7.86 14.11 -0.15
#